data_e44e4bb0ad4306264ca5a0bf0df76d43
#
_entry.id   e44e4bb0ad4306264ca5a0bf0df76d43
#
_cell.length_a   1.000
_cell.length_b   1.000
_cell.length_c   1.000
_cell.angle_alpha   90.00
_cell.angle_beta   90.00
_cell.angle_gamma   90.00
#
_symmetry.space_group_name_H-M   'P 1'
#
loop_
_entity.id
_entity.type
_entity.pdbx_description
1 polymer ?
#
loop_
_entity_poly.entity_id
_entity_poly.type
_entity_poly.pdbx_seq_one_letter_code
_entity_poly.pdbx_strand_id
1 'polypeptide(L)'
;DEAEHYEGIVDAVLTFEELTNWLKSENIELEVEKDNDDFSRARFFPTTGGVLKTMAQDTPDYTYIALDGVENCIAALKDIESGKVHKCFIEMSACVGSCMGGPVMEKYHHTETITDYLTIANYAGEKDFEVSQPKATELKKQFEYIEHRYPQPSELEISAVLRQMGKFKPAHELNCGSCGYNTCREKAAAICQGKAEISMCLPFLKEKAESFSDTIVNS
;
A
#
# COMPACT_ATOMS: atom_id res chain seq x y z
N ASP A 1 11.21 -6.33 3.76
CA ASP A 1 12.49 -5.87 4.25
C ASP A 1 12.43 -5.13 5.60
N GLU A 2 11.27 -5.10 6.22
CA GLU A 2 11.09 -4.36 7.48
C GLU A 2 11.25 -5.24 8.73
N ALA A 3 11.50 -6.52 8.56
CA ALA A 3 11.65 -7.42 9.67
C ALA A 3 13.04 -8.05 9.66
N GLU A 4 13.84 -7.76 10.67
CA GLU A 4 15.13 -8.38 10.96
C GLU A 4 15.09 -9.93 10.90
N HIS A 5 13.89 -10.52 11.00
CA HIS A 5 13.65 -11.95 10.92
C HIS A 5 13.82 -12.57 9.52
N TYR A 6 13.92 -11.75 8.47
CA TYR A 6 14.08 -12.21 7.10
C TYR A 6 15.49 -11.99 6.56
N GLU A 7 16.38 -11.49 7.39
CA GLU A 7 17.79 -11.33 7.01
C GLU A 7 18.39 -12.68 6.62
N GLY A 8 18.93 -12.76 5.42
CA GLY A 8 19.49 -13.99 4.84
C GLY A 8 18.46 -15.01 4.31
N ILE A 9 17.16 -14.69 4.33
CA ILE A 9 16.10 -15.54 3.76
C ILE A 9 15.57 -14.94 2.46
N VAL A 10 15.46 -13.60 2.41
CA VAL A 10 14.96 -12.86 1.23
C VAL A 10 16.12 -12.07 0.65
N ASP A 11 16.51 -12.39 -0.60
CA ASP A 11 17.62 -11.72 -1.27
C ASP A 11 17.21 -10.38 -1.89
N ALA A 12 16.00 -10.30 -2.45
CA ALA A 12 15.46 -9.08 -3.03
C ALA A 12 13.93 -9.04 -3.00
N VAL A 13 13.37 -7.85 -2.84
CA VAL A 13 11.95 -7.56 -3.00
C VAL A 13 11.81 -6.63 -4.20
N LEU A 14 11.08 -7.06 -5.22
CA LEU A 14 10.95 -6.35 -6.48
C LEU A 14 9.49 -5.98 -6.75
N THR A 15 9.26 -4.77 -7.24
CA THR A 15 8.00 -4.40 -7.86
C THR A 15 7.88 -5.04 -9.24
N PHE A 16 6.68 -5.11 -9.79
CA PHE A 16 6.47 -5.56 -11.18
C PHE A 16 7.25 -4.71 -12.19
N GLU A 17 7.37 -3.41 -11.94
CA GLU A 17 8.13 -2.50 -12.80
C GLU A 17 9.62 -2.83 -12.78
N GLU A 18 10.19 -3.03 -11.60
CA GLU A 18 11.61 -3.40 -11.45
C GLU A 18 11.90 -4.75 -12.09
N LEU A 19 11.05 -5.75 -11.87
CA LEU A 19 11.19 -7.06 -12.51
C LEU A 19 11.12 -6.94 -14.05
N THR A 20 10.15 -6.21 -14.57
CA THR A 20 10.01 -6.01 -16.02
C THR A 20 11.21 -5.29 -16.61
N ASN A 21 11.75 -4.28 -15.93
CA ASN A 21 12.94 -3.58 -16.37
C ASN A 21 14.18 -4.48 -16.32
N TRP A 22 14.28 -5.32 -15.30
CA TRP A 22 15.38 -6.30 -15.22
C TRP A 22 15.33 -7.30 -16.37
N LEU A 23 14.18 -7.93 -16.62
CA LEU A 23 13.99 -8.84 -17.76
C LEU A 23 14.39 -8.19 -19.09
N LYS A 24 13.98 -6.93 -19.32
CA LYS A 24 14.36 -6.17 -20.53
C LYS A 24 15.87 -5.92 -20.60
N SER A 25 16.52 -5.61 -19.48
CA SER A 25 17.97 -5.38 -19.45
C SER A 25 18.78 -6.63 -19.78
N GLU A 26 18.25 -7.80 -19.44
CA GLU A 26 18.86 -9.11 -19.75
C GLU A 26 18.44 -9.64 -21.12
N ASN A 27 17.66 -8.88 -21.90
CA ASN A 27 17.09 -9.30 -23.19
C ASN A 27 16.28 -10.60 -23.10
N ILE A 28 15.57 -10.81 -22.00
CA ILE A 28 14.67 -11.93 -21.81
C ILE A 28 13.30 -11.54 -22.37
N GLU A 29 12.88 -12.21 -23.44
CA GLU A 29 11.54 -12.11 -23.99
C GLU A 29 10.64 -13.14 -23.31
N LEU A 30 9.48 -12.67 -22.82
CA LEU A 30 8.47 -13.55 -22.23
C LEU A 30 7.63 -14.13 -23.37
N GLU A 31 7.66 -15.43 -23.54
CA GLU A 31 6.75 -16.14 -24.45
C GLU A 31 5.47 -16.51 -23.69
N VAL A 32 4.32 -16.33 -24.34
CA VAL A 32 3.05 -16.81 -23.81
C VAL A 32 2.99 -18.31 -23.99
N GLU A 33 3.31 -19.07 -22.98
CA GLU A 33 3.08 -20.51 -22.99
C GLU A 33 1.56 -20.79 -23.00
N LYS A 34 1.17 -21.88 -23.69
CA LYS A 34 -0.16 -22.41 -23.54
C LYS A 34 -0.32 -22.85 -22.09
N ASP A 35 -1.34 -22.27 -21.45
CA ASP A 35 -1.68 -22.64 -20.08
C ASP A 35 -1.89 -24.17 -20.03
N ASN A 36 -1.13 -24.83 -19.18
CA ASN A 36 -1.47 -26.20 -18.81
C ASN A 36 -2.83 -26.12 -18.17
N ASP A 37 -3.76 -27.03 -18.49
CA ASP A 37 -5.13 -27.07 -17.96
C ASP A 37 -5.20 -27.24 -16.42
N ASP A 38 -4.13 -26.93 -15.71
CA ASP A 38 -4.00 -26.92 -14.28
C ASP A 38 -4.59 -25.63 -13.67
N PHE A 39 -5.89 -25.46 -13.83
CA PHE A 39 -6.63 -24.41 -13.14
C PHE A 39 -6.53 -24.60 -11.62
N SER A 40 -6.30 -23.48 -10.92
CA SER A 40 -6.17 -23.52 -9.47
C SER A 40 -6.79 -22.29 -8.83
N ARG A 41 -7.63 -22.51 -7.79
CA ARG A 41 -8.17 -21.41 -6.97
C ARG A 41 -7.08 -20.57 -6.30
N ALA A 42 -5.87 -21.08 -6.15
CA ALA A 42 -4.73 -20.28 -5.68
C ALA A 42 -4.42 -19.07 -6.56
N ARG A 43 -4.77 -19.11 -7.84
CA ARG A 43 -4.62 -17.98 -8.76
C ARG A 43 -5.52 -16.79 -8.43
N PHE A 44 -6.48 -16.93 -7.51
CA PHE A 44 -7.27 -15.83 -6.97
C PHE A 44 -6.53 -14.97 -5.94
N PHE A 45 -5.37 -15.36 -5.46
CA PHE A 45 -4.62 -14.62 -4.44
C PHE A 45 -4.50 -13.11 -4.68
N PRO A 46 -4.33 -12.61 -5.90
CA PRO A 46 -4.23 -11.17 -6.13
C PRO A 46 -5.54 -10.40 -5.99
N THR A 47 -6.67 -11.09 -5.77
CA THR A 47 -7.99 -10.45 -5.61
C THR A 47 -8.38 -10.30 -4.16
N THR A 48 -9.23 -9.32 -3.84
CA THR A 48 -9.86 -9.22 -2.51
C THR A 48 -10.68 -10.47 -2.21
N GLY A 49 -10.41 -11.09 -1.08
CA GLY A 49 -11.00 -12.40 -0.71
C GLY A 49 -10.36 -13.60 -1.41
N GLY A 50 -9.28 -13.38 -2.17
CA GLY A 50 -8.59 -14.44 -2.91
C GLY A 50 -7.94 -15.48 -2.00
N VAL A 51 -7.37 -15.06 -0.88
CA VAL A 51 -6.81 -15.97 0.12
C VAL A 51 -7.92 -16.81 0.73
N LEU A 52 -9.05 -16.20 1.10
CA LEU A 52 -10.20 -16.92 1.69
C LEU A 52 -10.78 -17.97 0.73
N LYS A 53 -10.72 -17.74 -0.58
CA LYS A 53 -11.18 -18.70 -1.59
C LYS A 53 -10.34 -19.98 -1.63
N THR A 54 -9.09 -19.90 -1.20
CA THR A 54 -8.17 -21.05 -1.18
C THR A 54 -8.19 -21.83 0.13
N MET A 55 -8.83 -21.27 1.16
CA MET A 55 -8.90 -21.88 2.47
C MET A 55 -10.11 -22.81 2.59
N ALA A 56 -9.91 -23.93 3.32
CA ALA A 56 -11.03 -24.70 3.83
C ALA A 56 -11.69 -23.89 4.96
N GLN A 57 -12.92 -23.45 4.75
CA GLN A 57 -13.70 -22.72 5.75
C GLN A 57 -14.48 -23.71 6.63
N ASP A 58 -13.77 -24.54 7.35
CA ASP A 58 -14.29 -25.67 8.09
C ASP A 58 -14.51 -25.39 9.59
N THR A 59 -14.21 -24.19 10.05
CA THR A 59 -14.41 -23.78 11.44
C THR A 59 -15.78 -23.08 11.57
N PRO A 60 -16.83 -23.81 12.00
CA PRO A 60 -18.22 -23.32 11.94
C PRO A 60 -18.51 -22.11 12.84
N ASP A 61 -17.65 -21.87 13.82
CA ASP A 61 -17.78 -20.77 14.78
C ASP A 61 -17.12 -19.46 14.31
N TYR A 62 -16.43 -19.48 13.16
CA TYR A 62 -15.73 -18.30 12.64
C TYR A 62 -16.44 -17.71 11.44
N THR A 63 -16.49 -16.37 11.39
CA THR A 63 -16.94 -15.62 10.22
C THR A 63 -15.71 -15.24 9.39
N TYR A 64 -15.75 -15.52 8.09
CA TYR A 64 -14.68 -15.21 7.14
C TYR A 64 -15.01 -13.92 6.41
N ILE A 65 -14.14 -12.93 6.49
CA ILE A 65 -14.35 -11.57 5.99
C ILE A 65 -13.13 -11.15 5.18
N ALA A 66 -13.35 -10.55 4.01
CA ALA A 66 -12.29 -9.91 3.24
C ALA A 66 -12.51 -8.39 3.25
N LEU A 67 -11.44 -7.65 3.49
CA LEU A 67 -11.42 -6.18 3.51
C LEU A 67 -10.26 -5.68 2.67
N ASP A 68 -10.48 -4.59 1.97
CA ASP A 68 -9.45 -3.87 1.27
C ASP A 68 -9.49 -2.36 1.55
N GLY A 69 -8.39 -1.69 1.27
CA GLY A 69 -8.19 -0.28 1.59
C GLY A 69 -7.71 -0.06 3.04
N VAL A 70 -6.72 0.82 3.18
CA VAL A 70 -6.07 1.11 4.47
C VAL A 70 -7.07 1.57 5.52
N GLU A 71 -8.02 2.44 5.17
CA GLU A 71 -9.01 2.97 6.10
C GLU A 71 -9.93 1.89 6.65
N ASN A 72 -10.40 0.98 5.79
CA ASN A 72 -11.22 -0.16 6.19
C ASN A 72 -10.45 -1.12 7.10
N CYS A 73 -9.18 -1.39 6.78
CA CYS A 73 -8.32 -2.23 7.61
C CYS A 73 -8.09 -1.61 8.99
N ILE A 74 -7.80 -0.31 9.06
CA ILE A 74 -7.63 0.42 10.33
C ILE A 74 -8.94 0.40 11.16
N ALA A 75 -10.09 0.59 10.51
CA ALA A 75 -11.37 0.53 11.19
C ALA A 75 -11.64 -0.86 11.79
N ALA A 76 -11.38 -1.92 11.03
CA ALA A 76 -11.51 -3.29 11.51
C ALA A 76 -10.57 -3.60 12.70
N LEU A 77 -9.32 -3.14 12.64
CA LEU A 77 -8.35 -3.32 13.74
C LEU A 77 -8.82 -2.59 15.01
N LYS A 78 -9.39 -1.40 14.90
CA LYS A 78 -9.98 -0.66 16.04
C LYS A 78 -11.20 -1.39 16.64
N ASP A 79 -12.03 -2.00 15.79
CA ASP A 79 -13.17 -2.78 16.26
C ASP A 79 -12.74 -4.08 16.96
N ILE A 80 -11.66 -4.71 16.50
CA ILE A 80 -11.04 -5.85 17.18
C ILE A 80 -10.46 -5.41 18.54
N GLU A 81 -9.69 -4.32 18.57
CA GLU A 81 -9.10 -3.75 19.78
C GLU A 81 -10.16 -3.40 20.83
N SER A 82 -11.29 -2.81 20.39
CA SER A 82 -12.43 -2.46 21.26
C SER A 82 -13.28 -3.65 21.69
N GLY A 83 -12.97 -4.87 21.24
CA GLY A 83 -13.70 -6.07 21.58
C GLY A 83 -15.07 -6.21 20.95
N LYS A 84 -15.38 -5.44 19.89
CA LYS A 84 -16.66 -5.56 19.16
C LYS A 84 -16.69 -6.73 18.20
N VAL A 85 -15.52 -7.17 17.74
CA VAL A 85 -15.36 -8.23 16.75
C VAL A 85 -14.70 -9.45 17.40
N HIS A 86 -15.38 -10.58 17.31
CA HIS A 86 -14.91 -11.85 17.85
C HIS A 86 -15.10 -12.96 16.85
N LYS A 87 -14.29 -14.01 16.95
CA LYS A 87 -14.41 -15.22 16.12
C LYS A 87 -14.49 -14.91 14.62
N CYS A 88 -13.63 -14.03 14.15
CA CYS A 88 -13.49 -13.70 12.74
C CYS A 88 -12.11 -14.11 12.23
N PHE A 89 -12.06 -14.61 11.00
CA PHE A 89 -10.87 -14.69 10.20
C PHE A 89 -10.96 -13.56 9.16
N ILE A 90 -10.03 -12.64 9.19
CA ILE A 90 -10.12 -11.44 8.35
C ILE A 90 -8.91 -11.37 7.43
N GLU A 91 -9.16 -11.46 6.13
CA GLU A 91 -8.18 -11.13 5.10
C GLU A 91 -8.16 -9.62 4.92
N MET A 92 -7.00 -9.00 5.05
CA MET A 92 -6.82 -7.54 4.93
C MET A 92 -5.81 -7.21 3.84
N SER A 93 -6.19 -6.36 2.92
CA SER A 93 -5.32 -5.82 1.88
C SER A 93 -5.25 -4.30 1.97
N ALA A 94 -4.05 -3.72 2.00
CA ALA A 94 -3.89 -2.27 2.07
C ALA A 94 -4.39 -1.56 0.80
N CYS A 95 -4.20 -2.18 -0.37
CA CYS A 95 -4.66 -1.65 -1.64
C CYS A 95 -6.12 -2.01 -1.90
N VAL A 96 -6.92 -1.05 -2.38
CA VAL A 96 -8.29 -1.32 -2.86
C VAL A 96 -8.22 -2.22 -4.09
N GLY A 97 -8.98 -3.31 -4.10
CA GLY A 97 -8.86 -4.36 -5.11
C GLY A 97 -7.72 -5.34 -4.87
N SER A 98 -7.07 -5.30 -3.70
CA SER A 98 -5.92 -6.12 -3.34
C SER A 98 -4.72 -5.88 -4.26
N CYS A 99 -3.96 -6.89 -4.65
CA CYS A 99 -2.78 -6.73 -5.51
C CYS A 99 -3.11 -6.17 -6.90
N MET A 100 -4.31 -6.43 -7.42
CA MET A 100 -4.76 -5.88 -8.71
C MET A 100 -4.87 -4.35 -8.70
N GLY A 101 -5.30 -3.77 -7.57
CA GLY A 101 -5.40 -2.32 -7.36
C GLY A 101 -4.14 -1.70 -6.75
N GLY A 102 -3.02 -2.41 -6.76
CA GLY A 102 -1.75 -1.89 -6.25
C GLY A 102 -1.21 -0.72 -7.08
N PRO A 103 -0.43 0.21 -6.47
CA PRO A 103 0.01 1.44 -7.14
C PRO A 103 0.78 1.21 -8.44
N VAL A 104 1.55 0.13 -8.53
CA VAL A 104 2.29 -0.22 -9.75
C VAL A 104 1.37 -0.77 -10.83
N MET A 105 0.35 -1.53 -10.45
CA MET A 105 -0.65 -2.04 -11.39
C MET A 105 -1.55 -0.92 -11.91
N GLU A 106 -2.01 -0.02 -11.05
CA GLU A 106 -2.81 1.14 -11.45
C GLU A 106 -2.11 2.00 -12.51
N LYS A 107 -0.81 2.19 -12.38
CA LYS A 107 0.00 2.93 -13.36
C LYS A 107 -0.07 2.33 -14.78
N TYR A 108 -0.21 1.02 -14.91
CA TYR A 108 -0.17 0.31 -16.18
C TYR A 108 -1.56 -0.05 -16.73
N HIS A 109 -2.57 -0.22 -15.89
CA HIS A 109 -3.86 -0.79 -16.25
C HIS A 109 -5.08 0.13 -16.06
N HIS A 110 -4.89 1.38 -15.60
CA HIS A 110 -5.99 2.35 -15.43
C HIS A 110 -7.31 1.73 -14.97
N THR A 111 -7.30 1.05 -13.82
CA THR A 111 -8.48 0.59 -13.05
C THR A 111 -9.70 0.12 -13.85
N GLU A 112 -9.58 -0.96 -14.60
CA GLU A 112 -10.73 -1.70 -15.09
C GLU A 112 -11.05 -2.87 -14.13
N THR A 113 -11.36 -2.56 -12.89
CA THR A 113 -11.44 -3.53 -11.77
C THR A 113 -12.30 -4.76 -12.06
N ILE A 114 -13.37 -4.62 -12.82
CA ILE A 114 -14.26 -5.75 -13.18
C ILE A 114 -13.61 -6.62 -14.26
N THR A 115 -13.03 -6.02 -15.28
CA THR A 115 -12.35 -6.74 -16.37
C THR A 115 -11.14 -7.50 -15.85
N ASP A 116 -10.34 -6.87 -14.98
CA ASP A 116 -9.17 -7.48 -14.36
C ASP A 116 -9.58 -8.66 -13.47
N TYR A 117 -10.64 -8.48 -12.66
CA TYR A 117 -11.18 -9.56 -11.86
C TYR A 117 -11.65 -10.74 -12.72
N LEU A 118 -12.38 -10.49 -13.82
CA LEU A 118 -12.85 -11.54 -14.73
C LEU A 118 -11.68 -12.25 -15.42
N THR A 119 -10.62 -11.53 -15.77
CA THR A 119 -9.41 -12.11 -16.34
C THR A 119 -8.78 -13.10 -15.36
N ILE A 120 -8.64 -12.70 -14.09
CA ILE A 120 -8.11 -13.58 -13.06
C ILE A 120 -9.05 -14.76 -12.81
N ALA A 121 -10.36 -14.51 -12.72
CA ALA A 121 -11.34 -15.56 -12.50
C ALA A 121 -11.32 -16.64 -13.60
N ASN A 122 -11.24 -16.22 -14.85
CA ASN A 122 -11.11 -17.13 -15.98
C ASN A 122 -9.78 -17.90 -15.95
N TYR A 123 -8.69 -17.23 -15.57
CA TYR A 123 -7.38 -17.85 -15.45
C TYR A 123 -7.29 -18.82 -14.26
N ALA A 124 -7.95 -18.52 -13.15
CA ALA A 124 -7.98 -19.38 -11.96
C ALA A 124 -8.83 -20.63 -12.18
N GLY A 125 -9.99 -20.47 -12.85
CA GLY A 125 -10.96 -21.55 -13.01
C GLY A 125 -11.60 -21.97 -11.68
N GLU A 126 -12.31 -23.10 -11.71
CA GLU A 126 -13.05 -23.60 -10.55
C GLU A 126 -12.41 -24.85 -9.91
N LYS A 127 -11.42 -25.43 -10.56
CA LYS A 127 -10.76 -26.62 -10.07
C LYS A 127 -9.88 -26.32 -8.85
N ASP A 128 -9.82 -27.27 -7.96
CA ASP A 128 -8.95 -27.24 -6.81
C ASP A 128 -7.93 -28.38 -6.87
N PHE A 129 -6.86 -28.25 -6.14
CA PHE A 129 -5.88 -29.31 -5.97
C PHE A 129 -5.71 -29.61 -4.48
N GLU A 130 -5.43 -30.87 -4.17
CA GLU A 130 -5.11 -31.26 -2.81
C GLU A 130 -3.72 -30.74 -2.42
N VAL A 131 -3.69 -29.93 -1.37
CA VAL A 131 -2.45 -29.46 -0.75
C VAL A 131 -2.33 -30.12 0.61
N SER A 132 -1.16 -30.67 0.91
CA SER A 132 -0.84 -31.15 2.24
C SER A 132 -1.04 -30.03 3.25
N GLN A 133 -1.96 -30.24 4.20
CA GLN A 133 -2.26 -29.22 5.21
C GLN A 133 -1.18 -29.23 6.30
N PRO A 134 -0.52 -28.12 6.57
CA PRO A 134 0.42 -28.00 7.68
C PRO A 134 -0.32 -28.10 9.01
N LYS A 135 0.38 -28.54 10.04
CA LYS A 135 -0.19 -28.57 11.40
C LYS A 135 -0.38 -27.13 11.91
N ALA A 136 -1.41 -26.92 12.73
CA ALA A 136 -1.67 -25.63 13.35
C ALA A 136 -0.45 -25.04 14.10
N THR A 137 0.39 -25.91 14.67
CA THR A 137 1.64 -25.52 15.34
C THR A 137 2.70 -24.97 14.39
N GLU A 138 2.70 -25.42 13.14
CA GLU A 138 3.63 -24.96 12.10
C GLU A 138 3.21 -23.60 11.51
N LEU A 139 1.89 -23.34 11.51
CA LEU A 139 1.32 -22.07 11.07
C LEU A 139 1.31 -20.99 12.15
N LYS A 140 1.45 -21.40 13.42
CA LYS A 140 1.45 -20.44 14.53
C LYS A 140 2.69 -19.59 14.49
N LYS A 141 2.52 -18.29 14.27
CA LYS A 141 3.58 -17.29 14.34
C LYS A 141 3.19 -16.20 15.33
N GLN A 142 4.14 -15.76 16.11
CA GLN A 142 4.02 -14.62 17.00
C GLN A 142 5.00 -13.56 16.52
N PHE A 143 4.50 -12.34 16.33
CA PHE A 143 5.32 -11.20 15.99
C PHE A 143 5.62 -10.42 17.25
N GLU A 144 6.86 -10.00 17.41
CA GLU A 144 7.21 -9.03 18.43
C GLU A 144 6.76 -7.64 18.02
N TYR A 145 6.36 -6.84 18.99
CA TYR A 145 6.00 -5.46 18.73
C TYR A 145 7.28 -4.67 18.44
N ILE A 146 7.44 -4.24 17.21
CA ILE A 146 8.52 -3.36 16.78
C ILE A 146 7.98 -1.93 16.79
N GLU A 147 8.46 -1.13 17.74
CA GLU A 147 8.02 0.25 17.84
C GLU A 147 8.69 1.12 16.77
N HIS A 148 8.00 1.38 15.69
CA HIS A 148 8.39 2.34 14.65
C HIS A 148 7.87 3.74 14.96
N ARG A 149 8.20 4.29 16.12
CA ARG A 149 7.89 5.68 16.41
C ARG A 149 8.97 6.57 15.81
N TYR A 150 8.62 7.25 14.74
CA TYR A 150 9.42 8.39 14.32
C TYR A 150 9.39 9.44 15.43
N PRO A 151 10.56 10.03 15.81
CA PRO A 151 10.60 11.12 16.75
C PRO A 151 9.57 12.19 16.33
N GLN A 152 8.73 12.59 17.25
CA GLN A 152 7.80 13.68 16.97
C GLN A 152 8.60 14.97 16.90
N PRO A 153 8.51 15.72 15.79
CA PRO A 153 9.24 16.97 15.68
C PRO A 153 8.71 17.98 16.69
N SER A 154 9.61 18.76 17.25
CA SER A 154 9.28 19.86 18.16
C SER A 154 8.51 20.97 17.44
N GLU A 155 7.77 21.78 18.20
CA GLU A 155 7.09 22.96 17.65
C GLU A 155 8.06 23.97 16.99
N LEU A 156 9.30 24.01 17.41
CA LEU A 156 10.34 24.84 16.81
C LEU A 156 10.73 24.34 15.42
N GLU A 157 10.90 23.01 15.25
CA GLU A 157 11.20 22.40 13.97
C GLU A 157 10.02 22.55 12.99
N ILE A 158 8.81 22.27 13.44
CA ILE A 158 7.59 22.48 12.64
C ILE A 158 7.49 23.93 12.18
N SER A 159 7.69 24.88 13.10
CA SER A 159 7.64 26.32 12.79
C SER A 159 8.74 26.76 11.82
N ALA A 160 9.94 26.14 11.91
CA ALA A 160 11.03 26.41 10.98
C ALA A 160 10.67 25.97 9.56
N VAL A 161 10.10 24.77 9.40
CA VAL A 161 9.64 24.26 8.11
C VAL A 161 8.48 25.12 7.55
N LEU A 162 7.51 25.50 8.39
CA LEU A 162 6.42 26.39 7.97
C LEU A 162 6.96 27.73 7.41
N ARG A 163 7.99 28.30 8.04
CA ARG A 163 8.63 29.52 7.53
C ARG A 163 9.30 29.28 6.17
N GLN A 164 9.96 28.16 5.97
CA GLN A 164 10.53 27.78 4.67
C GLN A 164 9.46 27.65 3.59
N MET A 165 8.24 27.26 3.97
CA MET A 165 7.08 27.19 3.09
C MET A 165 6.36 28.56 2.91
N GLY A 166 6.96 29.68 3.35
CA GLY A 166 6.34 31.00 3.30
C GLY A 166 5.24 31.26 4.34
N LYS A 167 5.12 30.41 5.37
CA LYS A 167 4.06 30.47 6.37
C LYS A 167 4.58 31.03 7.70
N PHE A 168 4.58 32.35 7.82
CA PHE A 168 5.13 33.08 8.97
C PHE A 168 4.13 33.29 10.12
N LYS A 169 2.84 33.13 9.85
CA LYS A 169 1.73 33.33 10.79
C LYS A 169 0.68 32.26 10.58
N PRO A 170 -0.13 31.92 11.61
CA PRO A 170 -1.24 30.96 11.47
C PRO A 170 -2.21 31.30 10.32
N ALA A 171 -2.42 32.59 10.04
CA ALA A 171 -3.27 33.02 8.92
C ALA A 171 -2.71 32.63 7.53
N HIS A 172 -1.42 32.29 7.41
CA HIS A 172 -0.80 31.79 6.17
C HIS A 172 -0.95 30.27 6.02
N GLU A 173 -1.44 29.58 7.05
CA GLU A 173 -1.68 28.15 7.03
C GLU A 173 -3.04 27.84 6.40
N LEU A 174 -3.09 27.80 5.06
CA LEU A 174 -4.35 27.64 4.31
C LEU A 174 -5.07 26.31 4.58
N ASN A 175 -4.35 25.29 5.01
CA ASN A 175 -4.88 23.94 5.27
C ASN A 175 -5.74 23.39 4.10
N CYS A 176 -5.30 23.65 2.87
CA CYS A 176 -6.08 23.41 1.65
C CYS A 176 -6.14 21.94 1.23
N GLY A 177 -5.37 21.06 1.85
CA GLY A 177 -5.34 19.63 1.54
C GLY A 177 -4.66 19.22 0.23
N SER A 178 -4.33 20.16 -0.67
CA SER A 178 -3.78 19.87 -2.03
C SER A 178 -2.47 19.09 -2.02
N CYS A 179 -1.77 19.02 -0.90
CA CYS A 179 -0.53 18.27 -0.74
C CYS A 179 -0.73 16.88 -0.11
N GLY A 180 -1.97 16.43 0.09
CA GLY A 180 -2.31 15.17 0.72
C GLY A 180 -2.33 15.18 2.25
N TYR A 181 -2.06 16.32 2.90
CA TYR A 181 -2.13 16.49 4.36
C TYR A 181 -3.30 17.40 4.73
N ASN A 182 -4.01 17.09 5.79
CA ASN A 182 -5.18 17.87 6.23
C ASN A 182 -4.78 19.27 6.70
N THR A 183 -3.61 19.41 7.33
CA THR A 183 -3.11 20.70 7.82
C THR A 183 -1.69 20.99 7.33
N CYS A 184 -1.36 22.29 7.26
CA CYS A 184 0.00 22.72 6.93
C CYS A 184 1.01 22.27 8.01
N ARG A 185 0.57 22.13 9.26
CA ARG A 185 1.40 21.67 10.37
C ARG A 185 1.70 20.17 10.27
N GLU A 186 0.70 19.34 9.93
CA GLU A 186 0.92 17.91 9.66
C GLU A 186 1.93 17.71 8.53
N LYS A 187 1.80 18.49 7.46
CA LYS A 187 2.79 18.45 6.37
C LYS A 187 4.18 18.85 6.84
N ALA A 188 4.28 19.93 7.62
CA ALA A 188 5.56 20.38 8.16
C ALA A 188 6.20 19.33 9.08
N ALA A 189 5.41 18.66 9.90
CA ALA A 189 5.86 17.53 10.73
C ALA A 189 6.35 16.36 9.85
N ALA A 190 5.62 16.02 8.78
CA ALA A 190 6.03 14.98 7.84
C ALA A 190 7.34 15.33 7.12
N ILE A 191 7.57 16.61 6.79
CA ILE A 191 8.85 17.08 6.22
C ILE A 191 9.99 16.91 7.22
N CYS A 192 9.79 17.28 8.50
CA CYS A 192 10.78 17.06 9.56
C CYS A 192 11.15 15.58 9.69
N GLN A 193 10.22 14.68 9.44
CA GLN A 193 10.40 13.23 9.49
C GLN A 193 10.92 12.62 8.17
N GLY A 194 11.22 13.43 7.16
CA GLY A 194 11.67 12.96 5.84
C GLY A 194 10.60 12.26 4.99
N LYS A 195 9.32 12.38 5.36
CA LYS A 195 8.18 11.73 4.68
C LYS A 195 7.52 12.60 3.60
N ALA A 196 7.88 13.86 3.53
CA ALA A 196 7.32 14.82 2.57
C ALA A 196 8.36 15.87 2.18
N GLU A 197 8.13 16.53 1.06
CA GLU A 197 8.96 17.61 0.54
C GLU A 197 8.20 18.95 0.54
N ILE A 198 8.94 20.05 0.68
CA ILE A 198 8.38 21.42 0.60
C ILE A 198 7.71 21.67 -0.74
N SER A 199 8.30 21.16 -1.82
CA SER A 199 7.82 21.27 -3.20
C SER A 199 6.42 20.71 -3.42
N MET A 200 5.94 19.79 -2.58
CA MET A 200 4.57 19.29 -2.64
C MET A 200 3.52 20.33 -2.24
N CYS A 201 3.91 21.47 -1.67
CA CYS A 201 2.97 22.54 -1.32
C CYS A 201 2.64 23.39 -2.54
N LEU A 202 1.44 23.22 -3.10
CA LEU A 202 1.02 23.94 -4.32
C LEU A 202 1.10 25.47 -4.19
N PRO A 203 0.62 26.12 -3.11
CA PRO A 203 0.78 27.58 -2.95
C PRO A 203 2.24 28.03 -2.95
N PHE A 204 3.13 27.29 -2.27
CA PHE A 204 4.56 27.57 -2.25
C PHE A 204 5.20 27.39 -3.64
N LEU A 205 4.84 26.33 -4.35
CA LEU A 205 5.36 26.06 -5.68
C LEU A 205 4.92 27.14 -6.68
N LYS A 206 3.66 27.58 -6.59
CA LYS A 206 3.12 28.66 -7.41
C LYS A 206 3.86 29.97 -7.18
N GLU A 207 4.06 30.38 -5.93
CA GLU A 207 4.78 31.59 -5.55
C GLU A 207 6.23 31.58 -6.08
N LYS A 208 6.91 30.42 -5.96
CA LYS A 208 8.25 30.26 -6.54
C LYS A 208 8.24 30.38 -8.05
N ALA A 209 7.30 29.75 -8.74
CA ALA A 209 7.20 29.80 -10.20
C ALA A 209 6.94 31.23 -10.69
N GLU A 210 6.06 31.98 -10.04
CA GLU A 210 5.79 33.38 -10.32
C GLU A 210 7.05 34.26 -10.12
N SER A 211 7.76 34.09 -9.01
CA SER A 211 9.02 34.80 -8.73
C SER A 211 10.11 34.52 -9.76
N PHE A 212 10.24 33.28 -10.24
CA PHE A 212 11.18 32.93 -11.30
C PHE A 212 10.79 33.60 -12.65
N SER A 213 9.50 33.58 -12.98
CA SER A 213 8.99 34.20 -14.19
C SER A 213 9.29 35.73 -14.21
N ASP A 214 9.03 36.39 -13.09
CA ASP A 214 9.29 37.85 -12.96
C ASP A 214 10.79 38.19 -13.08
N THR A 215 11.66 37.32 -12.58
CA THR A 215 13.11 37.48 -12.68
C THR A 215 13.59 37.36 -14.13
N ILE A 216 13.02 36.41 -14.89
CA ILE A 216 13.37 36.19 -16.30
C ILE A 216 12.86 37.35 -17.18
N VAL A 217 11.67 37.87 -16.89
CA VAL A 217 11.08 38.97 -17.69
C VAL A 217 11.78 40.30 -17.43
N ASN A 218 12.39 40.50 -16.25
CA ASN A 218 13.07 41.74 -15.85
C ASN A 218 14.60 41.68 -16.01
N SER A 219 15.17 40.63 -16.54
CA SER A 219 16.58 40.46 -16.88
C SER A 219 16.83 40.62 -18.37
#